data_44d79722e50a9fd126011282ef98faf0
#
_entry.id   44d79722e50a9fd126011282ef98faf0
#
_cell.length_a   1.000
_cell.length_b   1.000
_cell.length_c   1.000
_cell.angle_alpha   90.00
_cell.angle_beta   90.00
_cell.angle_gamma   90.00
#
_symmetry.space_group_name_H-M   'P 1'
#
loop_
_entity.id
_entity.type
_entity.pdbx_description
1 polymer ?
#
loop_
_entity_poly.entity_id
_entity_poly.type
_entity_poly.pdbx_seq_one_letter_code
_entity_poly.pdbx_strand_id
1 'polypeptide(L)'
;MTNSLYWYDYETFGLNPSRDHISQFAGIRTNENLEIVGEPLVMYCHPPSHRLPSPESCIVTGITPQICLEQGIPEREFIDKIHRELSYPETCGVGYNSIGFDDEFTRYCLYRNFYDPYAREHQNGNSRWDILNLLRLTWHSDQMV
;
A
#
# COMPACT_ATOMS: atom_id res chain seq x y z
N MET A 1 -9.96 -9.75 20.41
CA MET A 1 -9.73 -8.77 19.32
C MET A 1 -10.58 -9.15 18.12
N THR A 2 -11.17 -8.20 17.47
CA THR A 2 -11.96 -8.41 16.27
C THR A 2 -11.09 -8.25 15.03
N ASN A 3 -11.28 -9.12 14.06
CA ASN A 3 -10.63 -9.02 12.76
C ASN A 3 -11.03 -7.74 12.05
N SER A 4 -10.12 -7.15 11.32
CA SER A 4 -10.40 -5.99 10.47
C SER A 4 -9.73 -6.12 9.11
N LEU A 5 -10.29 -5.43 8.13
CA LEU A 5 -9.75 -5.31 6.79
C LEU A 5 -9.16 -3.91 6.64
N TYR A 6 -7.94 -3.82 6.13
CA TYR A 6 -7.33 -2.55 5.79
C TYR A 6 -7.16 -2.46 4.27
N TRP A 7 -8.00 -1.64 3.66
CA TRP A 7 -8.05 -1.42 2.22
C TRP A 7 -7.08 -0.32 1.86
N TYR A 8 -6.16 -0.57 0.92
CA TYR A 8 -5.15 0.42 0.58
C TYR A 8 -4.74 0.36 -0.88
N ASP A 9 -4.23 1.48 -1.34
CA ASP A 9 -3.70 1.66 -2.67
C ASP A 9 -2.54 2.66 -2.65
N TYR A 10 -1.58 2.47 -3.56
CA TYR A 10 -0.44 3.37 -3.74
C TYR A 10 -0.46 4.00 -5.13
N GLU A 11 0.00 5.25 -5.19
CA GLU A 11 0.59 5.80 -6.39
C GLU A 11 2.10 5.86 -6.21
N THR A 12 2.86 5.68 -7.29
CA THR A 12 4.31 5.55 -7.24
C THR A 12 4.99 6.47 -8.24
N PHE A 13 6.26 6.78 -7.98
CA PHE A 13 7.09 7.59 -8.88
C PHE A 13 7.69 6.78 -10.04
N GLY A 14 7.41 5.49 -10.14
CA GLY A 14 7.89 4.60 -11.19
C GLY A 14 7.37 3.19 -10.99
N LEU A 15 7.74 2.26 -11.87
CA LEU A 15 7.19 0.90 -11.90
C LEU A 15 8.09 -0.16 -11.23
N ASN A 16 9.31 0.21 -10.86
CA ASN A 16 10.26 -0.74 -10.27
C ASN A 16 10.33 -0.57 -8.76
N PRO A 17 9.75 -1.51 -7.98
CA PRO A 17 9.67 -1.38 -6.52
C PRO A 17 11.03 -1.38 -5.81
N SER A 18 12.07 -1.95 -6.44
CA SER A 18 13.42 -1.94 -5.85
C SER A 18 14.14 -0.60 -5.98
N ARG A 19 13.71 0.27 -6.88
CA ARG A 19 14.36 1.55 -7.19
C ARG A 19 13.45 2.75 -7.04
N ASP A 20 12.19 2.60 -7.38
CA ASP A 20 11.23 3.70 -7.36
C ASP A 20 10.51 3.77 -6.02
N HIS A 21 10.06 4.96 -5.66
CA HIS A 21 9.45 5.22 -4.37
C HIS A 21 7.94 5.47 -4.51
N ILE A 22 7.24 5.34 -3.39
CA ILE A 22 5.81 5.62 -3.30
C ILE A 22 5.60 7.13 -3.29
N SER A 23 4.62 7.62 -4.03
CA SER A 23 4.27 9.05 -4.06
C SER A 23 3.03 9.37 -3.23
N GLN A 24 2.04 8.46 -3.20
CA GLN A 24 0.81 8.63 -2.43
C GLN A 24 0.36 7.30 -1.83
N PHE A 25 -0.23 7.38 -0.66
CA PHE A 25 -0.94 6.29 0.00
C PHE A 25 -2.37 6.72 0.31
N ALA A 26 -3.31 5.81 0.08
CA ALA A 26 -4.67 5.92 0.54
C ALA A 26 -5.07 4.62 1.22
N GLY A 27 -5.62 4.70 2.42
CA GLY A 27 -6.06 3.53 3.16
C GLY A 27 -7.25 3.80 4.06
N ILE A 28 -8.05 2.77 4.28
CA ILE A 28 -9.21 2.80 5.15
C ILE A 28 -9.41 1.45 5.82
N ARG A 29 -9.82 1.47 7.08
CA ARG A 29 -10.12 0.25 7.86
C ARG A 29 -11.61 -0.01 7.87
N THR A 30 -11.99 -1.27 7.69
CA THR A 30 -13.37 -1.75 7.91
C THR A 30 -13.36 -2.95 8.85
N ASN A 31 -14.52 -3.25 9.42
CA ASN A 31 -14.76 -4.53 10.07
C ASN A 31 -15.12 -5.61 9.02
N GLU A 32 -15.43 -6.81 9.46
CA GLU A 32 -15.80 -7.93 8.59
C GLU A 32 -17.14 -7.72 7.85
N ASN A 33 -17.99 -6.82 8.35
CA ASN A 33 -19.25 -6.43 7.71
C ASN A 33 -19.09 -5.27 6.71
N LEU A 34 -17.83 -4.87 6.42
CA LEU A 34 -17.49 -3.77 5.51
C LEU A 34 -17.96 -2.39 6.01
N GLU A 35 -18.17 -2.26 7.32
CA GLU A 35 -18.45 -0.98 7.95
C GLU A 35 -17.13 -0.27 8.27
N ILE A 36 -17.06 1.03 7.96
CA ILE A 36 -15.85 1.84 8.16
C ILE A 36 -15.56 1.99 9.66
N VAL A 37 -14.32 1.73 10.04
CA VAL A 37 -13.81 1.87 11.40
C VAL A 37 -12.63 2.85 11.40
N GLY A 38 -12.79 4.00 12.02
CA GLY A 38 -11.76 5.03 12.07
C GLY A 38 -11.80 5.97 10.86
N GLU A 39 -10.74 6.75 10.71
CA GLU A 39 -10.62 7.78 9.68
C GLU A 39 -9.79 7.28 8.51
N PRO A 40 -10.12 7.69 7.26
CA PRO A 40 -9.26 7.44 6.11
C PRO A 40 -7.88 8.07 6.30
N LEU A 41 -6.85 7.37 5.85
CA LEU A 41 -5.48 7.88 5.83
C LEU A 41 -5.06 8.15 4.39
N VAL A 42 -4.86 9.41 4.03
CA VAL A 42 -4.38 9.82 2.70
C VAL A 42 -3.15 10.70 2.88
N MET A 43 -2.05 10.32 2.24
CA MET A 43 -0.77 11.00 2.42
C MET A 43 0.02 11.04 1.11
N TYR A 44 0.74 12.17 0.88
CA TYR A 44 1.81 12.23 -0.09
C TYR A 44 3.15 11.99 0.59
N CYS A 45 4.09 11.42 -0.14
CA CYS A 45 5.46 11.18 0.31
C CYS A 45 6.43 12.10 -0.44
N HIS A 46 7.39 12.69 0.26
CA HIS A 46 8.47 13.42 -0.39
C HIS A 46 9.20 12.52 -1.38
N PRO A 47 9.51 13.01 -2.60
CA PRO A 47 10.33 12.25 -3.54
C PRO A 47 11.75 12.08 -3.01
N PRO A 48 12.44 10.97 -3.36
CA PRO A 48 13.82 10.79 -2.94
C PRO A 48 14.75 11.80 -3.59
N SER A 49 15.77 12.27 -2.86
CA SER A 49 16.72 13.27 -3.36
C SER A 49 17.72 12.73 -4.38
N HIS A 50 17.89 11.41 -4.40
CA HIS A 50 18.92 10.75 -5.22
C HIS A 50 18.38 10.13 -6.52
N ARG A 51 17.07 10.23 -6.76
CA ARG A 51 16.43 9.64 -7.95
C ARG A 51 15.27 10.49 -8.40
N LEU A 52 15.27 10.83 -9.68
CA LEU A 52 14.17 11.56 -10.29
C LEU A 52 12.96 10.64 -10.46
N PRO A 53 11.74 11.12 -10.14
CA PRO A 53 10.51 10.44 -10.52
C PRO A 53 10.40 10.24 -12.03
N SER A 54 9.74 9.14 -12.42
CA SER A 54 9.44 8.89 -13.83
C SER A 54 8.42 9.91 -14.35
N PRO A 55 8.71 10.64 -15.44
CA PRO A 55 7.75 11.56 -16.04
C PRO A 55 6.44 10.86 -16.43
N GLU A 56 6.52 9.64 -16.94
CA GLU A 56 5.35 8.82 -17.31
C GLU A 56 4.46 8.55 -16.11
N SER A 57 5.04 8.21 -14.97
CA SER A 57 4.28 8.01 -13.74
C SER A 57 3.59 9.28 -13.28
N CYS A 58 4.25 10.42 -13.35
CA CYS A 58 3.66 11.72 -13.01
C CYS A 58 2.48 12.07 -13.92
N ILE A 59 2.58 11.78 -15.22
CA ILE A 59 1.50 12.01 -16.19
C ILE A 59 0.31 11.10 -15.90
N VAL A 60 0.55 9.81 -15.66
CA VAL A 60 -0.51 8.82 -15.44
C VAL A 60 -1.26 9.08 -14.13
N THR A 61 -0.54 9.40 -13.06
CA THR A 61 -1.13 9.61 -11.73
C THR A 61 -1.64 11.03 -11.51
N GLY A 62 -1.13 12.00 -12.25
CA GLY A 62 -1.36 13.43 -12.01
C GLY A 62 -0.60 13.97 -10.79
N ILE A 63 0.26 13.17 -10.18
CA ILE A 63 1.03 13.53 -8.99
C ILE A 63 2.44 13.94 -9.41
N THR A 64 2.77 15.20 -9.17
CA THR A 64 4.09 15.74 -9.48
C THR A 64 5.02 15.71 -8.25
N PRO A 65 6.35 15.71 -8.46
CA PRO A 65 7.30 15.86 -7.35
C PRO A 65 7.03 17.13 -6.53
N GLN A 66 6.59 18.23 -7.17
CA GLN A 66 6.29 19.49 -6.49
C GLN A 66 5.12 19.35 -5.52
N ILE A 67 4.05 18.68 -5.92
CA ILE A 67 2.91 18.39 -5.03
C ILE A 67 3.38 17.59 -3.81
N CYS A 68 4.21 16.58 -4.03
CA CYS A 68 4.73 15.75 -2.96
C CYS A 68 5.69 16.49 -2.02
N LEU A 69 6.46 17.46 -2.54
CA LEU A 69 7.31 18.31 -1.71
C LEU A 69 6.51 19.30 -0.88
N GLU A 70 5.45 19.87 -1.44
CA GLU A 70 4.62 20.88 -0.76
C GLU A 70 3.65 20.29 0.24
N GLN A 71 3.02 19.16 -0.10
CA GLN A 71 1.92 18.56 0.67
C GLN A 71 2.29 17.25 1.35
N GLY A 72 3.46 16.69 1.04
CA GLY A 72 3.89 15.40 1.54
C GLY A 72 4.70 15.48 2.82
N ILE A 73 5.03 14.30 3.32
CA ILE A 73 5.85 14.08 4.51
C ILE A 73 7.08 13.23 4.15
N PRO A 74 8.15 13.27 4.98
CA PRO A 74 9.31 12.43 4.76
C PRO A 74 8.96 10.93 4.74
N GLU A 75 9.68 10.15 3.93
CA GLU A 75 9.43 8.71 3.77
C GLU A 75 9.41 7.97 5.11
N ARG A 76 10.28 8.33 6.03
CA ARG A 76 10.34 7.71 7.38
C ARG A 76 9.01 7.85 8.11
N GLU A 77 8.46 9.06 8.14
CA GLU A 77 7.16 9.32 8.78
C GLU A 77 6.01 8.68 8.01
N PHE A 78 6.08 8.73 6.68
CA PHE A 78 5.10 8.14 5.79
C PHE A 78 4.95 6.63 6.02
N ILE A 79 6.06 5.89 5.97
CA ILE A 79 6.01 4.44 6.16
C ILE A 79 5.70 4.04 7.62
N ASP A 80 6.08 4.86 8.59
CA ASP A 80 5.75 4.62 9.99
C ASP A 80 4.24 4.60 10.22
N LYS A 81 3.51 5.53 9.61
CA LYS A 81 2.05 5.57 9.67
C LYS A 81 1.41 4.37 8.97
N ILE A 82 1.91 3.99 7.82
CA ILE A 82 1.44 2.80 7.08
C ILE A 82 1.74 1.53 7.89
N HIS A 83 2.94 1.42 8.45
CA HIS A 83 3.32 0.28 9.26
C HIS A 83 2.41 0.10 10.46
N ARG A 84 2.02 1.17 11.14
CA ARG A 84 1.08 1.10 12.28
C ARG A 84 -0.26 0.52 11.86
N GLU A 85 -0.79 0.92 10.72
CA GLU A 85 -2.06 0.40 10.23
C GLU A 85 -1.97 -1.05 9.79
N LEU A 86 -0.98 -1.39 8.97
CA LEU A 86 -0.86 -2.73 8.40
C LEU A 86 -0.39 -3.78 9.43
N SER A 87 0.34 -3.39 10.46
CA SER A 87 0.82 -4.29 11.51
C SER A 87 -0.10 -4.36 12.74
N TYR A 88 -1.18 -3.59 12.76
CA TYR A 88 -2.18 -3.71 13.82
C TYR A 88 -2.69 -5.17 13.89
N PRO A 89 -2.78 -5.79 15.10
CA PRO A 89 -3.16 -7.19 15.22
C PRO A 89 -4.50 -7.53 14.57
N GLU A 90 -4.61 -8.74 14.01
CA GLU A 90 -5.81 -9.25 13.34
C GLU A 90 -6.23 -8.42 12.13
N THR A 91 -5.25 -7.82 11.43
CA THR A 91 -5.49 -7.04 10.20
C THR A 91 -5.23 -7.91 8.98
N CYS A 92 -6.23 -7.94 8.08
CA CYS A 92 -6.03 -8.40 6.71
C CYS A 92 -5.83 -7.19 5.81
N GLY A 93 -4.64 -7.05 5.22
CA GLY A 93 -4.35 -6.02 4.22
C GLY A 93 -4.98 -6.40 2.88
N VAL A 94 -5.77 -5.52 2.29
CA VAL A 94 -6.53 -5.79 1.06
C VAL A 94 -6.18 -4.76 0.01
N GLY A 95 -5.77 -5.23 -1.17
CA GLY A 95 -5.50 -4.38 -2.32
C GLY A 95 -5.92 -5.05 -3.63
N TYR A 96 -5.77 -4.33 -4.73
CA TYR A 96 -5.99 -4.84 -6.08
C TYR A 96 -4.66 -4.96 -6.81
N ASN A 97 -4.30 -6.16 -7.28
CA ASN A 97 -2.98 -6.48 -7.82
C ASN A 97 -1.84 -6.17 -6.82
N SER A 98 -2.15 -6.22 -5.54
CA SER A 98 -1.25 -5.78 -4.47
C SER A 98 -0.08 -6.73 -4.25
N ILE A 99 -0.27 -8.03 -4.39
CA ILE A 99 0.80 -9.02 -4.23
C ILE A 99 1.92 -8.80 -5.25
N GLY A 100 1.57 -8.46 -6.48
CA GLY A 100 2.54 -8.21 -7.55
C GLY A 100 3.08 -6.80 -7.62
N PHE A 101 2.49 -5.82 -6.93
CA PHE A 101 2.86 -4.42 -7.03
C PHE A 101 2.95 -3.71 -5.68
N ASP A 102 1.82 -3.36 -5.05
CA ASP A 102 1.82 -2.54 -3.83
C ASP A 102 2.60 -3.17 -2.68
N ASP A 103 2.48 -4.46 -2.49
CA ASP A 103 3.18 -5.18 -1.42
C ASP A 103 4.70 -5.19 -1.62
N GLU A 104 5.17 -5.24 -2.85
CA GLU A 104 6.59 -5.12 -3.15
C GLU A 104 7.11 -3.70 -2.83
N PHE A 105 6.37 -2.65 -3.18
CA PHE A 105 6.70 -1.28 -2.78
C PHE A 105 6.69 -1.12 -1.26
N THR A 106 5.74 -1.71 -0.57
CA THR A 106 5.68 -1.71 0.90
C THR A 106 6.91 -2.38 1.50
N ARG A 107 7.28 -3.55 1.00
CA ARG A 107 8.44 -4.31 1.49
C ARG A 107 9.74 -3.53 1.35
N TYR A 108 10.02 -2.96 0.18
CA TYR A 108 11.23 -2.17 -0.04
C TYR A 108 11.24 -0.90 0.81
N CYS A 109 10.10 -0.24 0.95
CA CYS A 109 9.99 0.96 1.79
C CYS A 109 10.22 0.64 3.27
N LEU A 110 9.63 -0.45 3.78
CA LEU A 110 9.86 -0.92 5.15
C LEU A 110 11.35 -1.24 5.36
N TYR A 111 11.96 -1.98 4.46
CA TYR A 111 13.36 -2.36 4.55
C TYR A 111 14.30 -1.14 4.60
N ARG A 112 14.08 -0.16 3.72
CA ARG A 112 14.88 1.08 3.72
C ARG A 112 14.79 1.86 5.04
N ASN A 113 13.70 1.69 5.77
CA ASN A 113 13.41 2.40 7.00
C ASN A 113 13.58 1.52 8.25
N PHE A 114 14.30 0.40 8.14
CA PHE A 114 14.68 -0.49 9.22
C PHE A 114 13.52 -1.23 9.92
N TYR A 115 12.43 -1.45 9.20
CA TYR A 115 11.38 -2.39 9.61
C TYR A 115 11.58 -3.73 8.93
N ASP A 116 11.08 -4.81 9.57
CA ASP A 116 10.97 -6.11 8.92
C ASP A 116 9.98 -6.01 7.76
N PRO A 117 10.40 -6.32 6.52
CA PRO A 117 9.53 -6.14 5.35
C PRO A 117 8.36 -7.13 5.26
N TYR A 118 8.40 -8.25 6.00
CA TYR A 118 7.43 -9.34 5.91
C TYR A 118 6.54 -9.50 7.13
N ALA A 119 6.95 -9.01 8.29
CA ALA A 119 6.29 -9.27 9.57
C ALA A 119 4.79 -8.92 9.56
N ARG A 120 4.43 -7.78 8.99
CA ARG A 120 3.03 -7.32 8.93
C ARG A 120 2.12 -8.24 8.11
N GLU A 121 2.68 -9.10 7.27
CA GLU A 121 1.92 -9.97 6.37
C GLU A 121 1.42 -11.25 7.06
N HIS A 122 2.03 -11.63 8.17
CA HIS A 122 1.75 -12.93 8.81
C HIS A 122 1.81 -12.95 10.34
N GLN A 123 2.44 -11.96 10.98
CA GLN A 123 2.52 -11.91 12.45
C GLN A 123 1.22 -11.38 13.07
N ASN A 124 0.99 -11.73 14.34
CA ASN A 124 -0.14 -11.25 15.15
C ASN A 124 -1.53 -11.49 14.53
N GLY A 125 -1.71 -12.60 13.85
CA GLY A 125 -2.97 -12.94 13.19
C GLY A 125 -3.21 -12.17 11.88
N ASN A 126 -2.20 -11.47 11.38
CA ASN A 126 -2.31 -10.69 10.16
C ASN A 126 -2.25 -11.58 8.91
N SER A 127 -2.83 -11.07 7.84
CA SER A 127 -2.86 -11.70 6.53
C SER A 127 -2.97 -10.63 5.44
N ARG A 128 -3.02 -11.06 4.19
CA ARG A 128 -3.23 -10.17 3.06
C ARG A 128 -4.05 -10.85 1.97
N TRP A 129 -4.94 -10.10 1.33
CA TRP A 129 -5.73 -10.53 0.19
C TRP A 129 -5.47 -9.64 -1.00
N ASP A 130 -5.38 -10.26 -2.17
CA ASP A 130 -5.34 -9.57 -3.46
C ASP A 130 -6.66 -9.82 -4.19
N ILE A 131 -7.48 -8.78 -4.34
CA ILE A 131 -8.80 -8.87 -4.96
C ILE A 131 -8.71 -9.34 -6.42
N LEU A 132 -7.63 -8.99 -7.14
CA LEU A 132 -7.44 -9.47 -8.50
C LEU A 132 -7.39 -11.01 -8.56
N ASN A 133 -6.71 -11.64 -7.62
CA ASN A 133 -6.64 -13.09 -7.55
C ASN A 133 -8.00 -13.74 -7.22
N LEU A 134 -8.76 -13.12 -6.34
CA LEU A 134 -10.11 -13.57 -6.02
C LEU A 134 -11.04 -13.46 -7.23
N LEU A 135 -10.99 -12.36 -7.97
CA LEU A 135 -11.77 -12.17 -9.21
C LEU A 135 -11.38 -13.18 -10.27
N ARG A 136 -10.10 -13.44 -10.46
CA ARG A 136 -9.62 -14.47 -11.41
C ARG A 136 -10.12 -15.85 -11.06
N LEU A 137 -10.09 -16.21 -9.78
CA LEU A 137 -10.60 -17.49 -9.31
C LEU A 137 -12.09 -17.65 -9.59
N THR A 138 -12.89 -16.61 -9.29
CA THR A 138 -14.33 -16.61 -9.55
C THR A 138 -14.65 -16.71 -11.03
N TRP A 139 -13.95 -15.92 -11.86
CA TRP A 139 -14.13 -15.95 -13.32
C TRP A 139 -13.85 -17.33 -13.91
N HIS A 140 -12.77 -18.00 -13.48
CA HIS A 140 -12.44 -19.34 -13.95
C HIS A 140 -13.45 -20.39 -13.50
N SER A 141 -14.01 -20.27 -12.32
CA SER A 141 -15.05 -21.20 -11.84
C SER A 141 -16.34 -21.11 -12.67
N ASP A 142 -16.72 -19.92 -13.10
CA ASP A 142 -17.91 -19.72 -13.95
C ASP A 142 -17.74 -20.30 -15.36
N GLN A 143 -16.52 -20.41 -15.86
CA GLN A 143 -16.22 -21.02 -17.15
C GLN A 143 -16.08 -22.57 -17.10
N MET A 144 -16.00 -23.13 -15.91
CA MET A 144 -15.86 -24.58 -15.70
C MET A 144 -17.21 -25.29 -15.50
N VAL A 145 -18.33 -24.56 -15.56
CA VAL A 145 -19.68 -25.11 -15.39
C VAL A 145 -20.35 -25.38 -16.73
#